data_948f36425e1a6225acdfbb82d14e9cb3
#
_entry.id   948f36425e1a6225acdfbb82d14e9cb3
#
_cell.length_a   1.000
_cell.length_b   1.000
_cell.length_c   1.000
_cell.angle_alpha   90.00
_cell.angle_beta   90.00
_cell.angle_gamma   90.00
#
_symmetry.space_group_name_H-M   'P 1'
#
loop_
_entity.id
_entity.type
_entity.pdbx_description
1 polymer ?
#
loop_
_entity_poly.entity_id
_entity_poly.type
_entity_poly.pdbx_seq_one_letter_code
_entity_poly.pdbx_strand_id
1 'polypeptide(L)'
;MASNGAQLANLQDKEHFPAFDDLAWDNDLNTNYYREPENGFWEPRKHWVFIGEIDRDGLEIPVAIYTEARGVEISPSNLQVGKTVVIFYAVKHLFMDMTIGIRHEDLEYLKIFPISLDDMIQLSDIIQTHATLTGEMRTCHGCNKKSAKLMKCAKCGFFWYCSQNCQLRGWKENGHKEDYKVLRDGNFKGLFSIKWDEFHNHISFPLRVAE
;
A
#
# COMPACT_ATOMS: atom_id res chain seq x y z
N MET A 1 -19.93 -20.98 11.39
CA MET A 1 -18.51 -20.88 10.99
C MET A 1 -18.15 -19.42 11.04
N ALA A 2 -17.33 -19.00 12.01
CA ALA A 2 -16.91 -17.60 12.12
C ALA A 2 -15.99 -17.31 10.92
N SER A 3 -16.37 -16.37 10.07
CA SER A 3 -15.45 -15.82 9.08
C SER A 3 -14.32 -15.15 9.85
N ASN A 4 -13.14 -15.76 9.85
CA ASN A 4 -11.92 -15.08 10.26
C ASN A 4 -11.86 -13.78 9.46
N GLY A 5 -12.13 -12.64 10.10
CA GLY A 5 -11.96 -11.35 9.46
C GLY A 5 -10.50 -11.28 9.00
N ALA A 6 -10.29 -11.21 7.69
CA ALA A 6 -8.95 -11.10 7.12
C ALA A 6 -8.25 -9.93 7.83
N GLN A 7 -7.08 -10.21 8.36
CA GLN A 7 -6.25 -9.16 8.98
C GLN A 7 -5.82 -8.20 7.86
N LEU A 8 -6.09 -6.92 8.07
CA LEU A 8 -5.66 -5.89 7.12
C LEU A 8 -4.15 -5.72 7.19
N ALA A 9 -3.51 -5.53 6.05
CA ALA A 9 -2.09 -5.22 5.99
C ALA A 9 -1.79 -3.90 6.70
N ASN A 10 -0.64 -3.82 7.37
CA ASN A 10 -0.12 -2.60 7.96
C ASN A 10 0.99 -2.04 7.05
N LEU A 11 0.83 -0.83 6.52
CA LEU A 11 1.82 -0.23 5.62
C LEU A 11 3.17 0.10 6.31
N GLN A 12 3.27 -0.06 7.64
CA GLN A 12 4.52 0.06 8.38
C GLN A 12 5.23 -1.29 8.60
N ASP A 13 4.66 -2.38 8.11
CA ASP A 13 5.29 -3.68 8.19
C ASP A 13 6.45 -3.77 7.18
N LYS A 14 7.67 -3.62 7.69
CA LYS A 14 8.89 -3.61 6.88
C LYS A 14 9.17 -4.90 6.13
N GLU A 15 8.52 -5.99 6.50
CA GLU A 15 8.66 -7.25 5.79
C GLU A 15 8.02 -7.22 4.40
N HIS A 16 6.89 -6.53 4.28
CA HIS A 16 6.14 -6.38 3.03
C HIS A 16 6.27 -4.98 2.41
N PHE A 17 6.58 -3.98 3.23
CA PHE A 17 6.78 -2.59 2.84
C PHE A 17 8.20 -2.13 3.22
N PRO A 18 9.24 -2.71 2.61
CA PRO A 18 10.63 -2.38 2.94
C PRO A 18 10.94 -0.92 2.60
N ALA A 19 11.80 -0.31 3.42
CA ALA A 19 12.44 0.95 3.05
C ALA A 19 13.42 0.72 1.88
N PHE A 20 13.84 1.80 1.22
CA PHE A 20 14.76 1.69 0.08
C PHE A 20 16.05 0.92 0.43
N ASP A 21 16.64 1.19 1.59
CA ASP A 21 17.86 0.53 2.02
C ASP A 21 17.72 -0.97 2.25
N ASP A 22 16.50 -1.42 2.55
CA ASP A 22 16.16 -2.82 2.82
C ASP A 22 15.77 -3.60 1.54
N LEU A 23 15.64 -2.92 0.38
CA LEU A 23 15.35 -3.58 -0.88
C LEU A 23 16.51 -4.49 -1.31
N ALA A 24 16.18 -5.60 -1.94
CA ALA A 24 17.16 -6.45 -2.61
C ALA A 24 17.80 -5.73 -3.81
N TRP A 25 18.99 -6.15 -4.19
CA TRP A 25 19.59 -5.76 -5.46
C TRP A 25 19.01 -6.58 -6.60
N ASP A 26 18.97 -6.02 -7.80
CA ASP A 26 18.44 -6.68 -9.00
C ASP A 26 19.29 -7.89 -9.46
N ASN A 27 20.53 -7.99 -9.00
CA ASN A 27 21.45 -9.10 -9.26
C ASN A 27 21.66 -10.02 -8.04
N ASP A 28 20.88 -9.84 -6.95
CA ASP A 28 21.00 -10.62 -5.72
C ASP A 28 19.69 -11.36 -5.41
N LEU A 29 19.76 -12.68 -5.37
CA LEU A 29 18.66 -13.55 -4.98
C LEU A 29 18.53 -13.59 -3.45
N ASN A 30 17.99 -12.52 -2.89
CA ASN A 30 17.80 -12.37 -1.46
C ASN A 30 16.77 -13.38 -0.92
N THR A 31 17.21 -14.27 -0.03
CA THR A 31 16.36 -15.33 0.56
C THR A 31 15.19 -14.81 1.41
N ASN A 32 15.16 -13.52 1.77
CA ASN A 32 14.00 -12.90 2.40
C ASN A 32 12.80 -12.81 1.44
N TYR A 33 13.07 -12.66 0.14
CA TYR A 33 12.04 -12.50 -0.90
C TYR A 33 11.88 -13.70 -1.79
N TYR A 34 12.94 -14.54 -1.94
CA TYR A 34 12.96 -15.68 -2.84
C TYR A 34 13.20 -16.97 -2.08
N ARG A 35 12.74 -18.07 -2.65
CA ARG A 35 13.08 -19.43 -2.24
C ARG A 35 13.68 -20.19 -3.42
N GLU A 36 14.61 -21.07 -3.14
CA GLU A 36 15.09 -22.04 -4.11
C GLU A 36 14.11 -23.22 -4.14
N PRO A 37 13.37 -23.41 -5.23
CA PRO A 37 12.46 -24.54 -5.36
C PRO A 37 13.21 -25.82 -5.74
N GLU A 38 12.55 -26.95 -5.59
CA GLU A 38 13.10 -28.27 -5.92
C GLU A 38 13.54 -28.42 -7.40
N ASN A 39 13.02 -27.56 -8.30
CA ASN A 39 13.35 -27.54 -9.72
C ASN A 39 14.57 -26.65 -10.08
N GLY A 40 15.22 -26.04 -9.09
CA GLY A 40 16.41 -25.20 -9.26
C GLY A 40 16.16 -23.78 -9.78
N PHE A 41 14.91 -23.35 -9.89
CA PHE A 41 14.58 -21.96 -10.25
C PHE A 41 14.13 -21.17 -9.03
N TRP A 42 14.69 -19.98 -8.83
CA TRP A 42 14.31 -19.08 -7.75
C TRP A 42 12.90 -18.51 -7.97
N GLU A 43 12.07 -18.64 -6.94
CA GLU A 43 10.68 -18.15 -6.96
C GLU A 43 10.46 -17.14 -5.85
N PRO A 44 9.69 -16.06 -6.08
CA PRO A 44 9.24 -15.21 -4.99
C PRO A 44 8.45 -16.02 -3.95
N ARG A 45 8.71 -15.80 -2.67
CA ARG A 45 8.04 -16.49 -1.57
C ARG A 45 6.92 -15.68 -0.94
N LYS A 46 6.93 -14.37 -1.14
CA LYS A 46 5.96 -13.40 -0.62
C LYS A 46 5.85 -12.21 -1.55
N HIS A 47 4.85 -11.38 -1.33
CA HIS A 47 4.74 -10.09 -1.99
C HIS A 47 5.51 -9.02 -1.21
N TRP A 48 6.07 -8.05 -1.90
CA TRP A 48 6.62 -6.84 -1.31
C TRP A 48 6.38 -5.64 -2.20
N VAL A 49 6.35 -4.46 -1.59
CA VAL A 49 6.13 -3.21 -2.28
C VAL A 49 6.96 -2.10 -1.66
N PHE A 50 7.61 -1.30 -2.48
CA PHE A 50 8.23 -0.05 -2.05
C PHE A 50 7.18 1.06 -2.07
N ILE A 51 7.15 1.87 -1.00
CA ILE A 51 6.33 3.07 -0.91
C ILE A 51 7.26 4.26 -0.64
N GLY A 52 7.21 5.25 -1.52
CA GLY A 52 8.02 6.46 -1.42
C GLY A 52 7.23 7.71 -1.79
N GLU A 53 7.71 8.87 -1.36
CA GLU A 53 7.14 10.15 -1.74
C GLU A 53 7.91 10.76 -2.90
N ILE A 54 7.19 11.44 -3.80
CA ILE A 54 7.78 12.26 -4.84
C ILE A 54 8.17 13.60 -4.20
N ASP A 55 9.47 13.79 -4.01
CA ASP A 55 10.03 14.99 -3.38
C ASP A 55 11.04 15.68 -4.31
N ARG A 56 11.33 16.97 -4.01
CA ARG A 56 12.35 17.76 -4.71
C ARG A 56 13.58 18.07 -3.86
N ASP A 57 13.44 18.03 -2.54
CA ASP A 57 14.44 18.60 -1.62
C ASP A 57 15.05 17.56 -0.64
N GLY A 58 14.74 16.25 -0.78
CA GLY A 58 15.22 15.18 0.09
C GLY A 58 16.42 14.43 -0.46
N LEU A 59 16.76 13.31 0.19
CA LEU A 59 17.63 12.29 -0.38
C LEU A 59 16.86 11.65 -1.54
N GLU A 60 17.12 12.13 -2.74
CA GLU A 60 16.45 11.66 -3.94
C GLU A 60 16.86 10.22 -4.26
N ILE A 61 15.88 9.34 -4.26
CA ILE A 61 16.04 8.00 -4.79
C ILE A 61 15.59 8.05 -6.24
N PRO A 62 16.50 7.93 -7.22
CA PRO A 62 16.10 7.94 -8.62
C PRO A 62 15.24 6.72 -8.93
N VAL A 63 14.05 6.95 -9.48
CA VAL A 63 13.19 5.92 -10.05
C VAL A 63 13.22 6.06 -11.57
N ALA A 64 14.01 5.21 -12.21
CA ALA A 64 14.19 5.26 -13.64
C ALA A 64 13.21 4.33 -14.35
N ILE A 65 12.39 4.90 -15.23
CA ILE A 65 11.34 4.21 -15.97
C ILE A 65 11.86 3.84 -17.37
N TYR A 66 12.02 2.55 -17.60
CA TYR A 66 12.55 1.94 -18.85
C TYR A 66 11.44 1.24 -19.65
N THR A 67 10.31 1.92 -19.88
CA THR A 67 9.25 1.42 -20.74
C THR A 67 9.57 1.67 -22.22
N GLU A 68 8.80 1.09 -23.15
CA GLU A 68 8.95 1.31 -24.59
C GLU A 68 8.85 2.81 -24.93
N ALA A 69 7.94 3.55 -24.29
CA ALA A 69 7.79 4.98 -24.49
C ALA A 69 8.64 5.83 -23.51
N ARG A 70 9.61 5.22 -22.82
CA ARG A 70 10.57 5.89 -21.92
C ARG A 70 9.90 6.74 -20.82
N GLY A 71 8.81 6.24 -20.24
CA GLY A 71 8.12 6.84 -19.12
C GLY A 71 7.14 7.98 -19.47
N VAL A 72 6.97 8.33 -20.77
CA VAL A 72 6.00 9.37 -21.18
C VAL A 72 4.56 8.95 -20.96
N GLU A 73 4.29 7.69 -20.67
CA GLU A 73 2.99 7.14 -20.29
C GLU A 73 2.52 7.69 -18.92
N ILE A 74 3.48 8.10 -18.08
CA ILE A 74 3.15 8.71 -16.80
C ILE A 74 2.88 10.19 -17.03
N SER A 75 1.63 10.61 -16.87
CA SER A 75 1.27 12.02 -17.01
C SER A 75 2.10 12.89 -16.05
N PRO A 76 2.67 14.02 -16.51
CA PRO A 76 3.37 14.98 -15.65
C PRO A 76 2.54 15.46 -14.45
N SER A 77 1.21 15.50 -14.58
CA SER A 77 0.30 15.81 -13.47
C SER A 77 0.31 14.76 -12.35
N ASN A 78 0.79 13.55 -12.61
CA ASN A 78 0.97 12.54 -11.60
C ASN A 78 2.33 12.67 -10.88
N LEU A 79 3.34 13.20 -11.55
CA LEU A 79 4.69 13.39 -11.02
C LEU A 79 4.80 14.72 -10.26
N GLN A 80 4.01 14.89 -9.22
CA GLN A 80 4.01 16.11 -8.39
C GLN A 80 4.54 15.78 -7.00
N VAL A 81 5.30 16.72 -6.43
CA VAL A 81 5.75 16.69 -5.04
C VAL A 81 4.58 16.50 -4.09
N GLY A 82 4.78 15.74 -3.04
CA GLY A 82 3.75 15.41 -2.05
C GLY A 82 2.79 14.31 -2.49
N LYS A 83 3.12 13.56 -3.56
CA LYS A 83 2.38 12.36 -3.95
C LYS A 83 3.20 11.12 -3.63
N THR A 84 2.51 10.05 -3.26
CA THR A 84 3.14 8.76 -2.93
C THR A 84 3.18 7.86 -4.15
N VAL A 85 4.36 7.33 -4.45
CA VAL A 85 4.57 6.25 -5.42
C VAL A 85 4.61 4.90 -4.71
N VAL A 86 3.96 3.92 -5.30
CA VAL A 86 3.90 2.53 -4.82
C VAL A 86 4.38 1.63 -5.95
N ILE A 87 5.42 0.84 -5.70
CA ILE A 87 6.07 -0.02 -6.71
C ILE A 87 6.14 -1.45 -6.17
N PHE A 88 5.39 -2.37 -6.78
CA PHE A 88 5.49 -3.79 -6.49
C PHE A 88 6.83 -4.34 -6.97
N TYR A 89 7.42 -5.24 -6.17
CA TYR A 89 8.65 -5.98 -6.48
C TYR A 89 9.84 -5.08 -6.81
N ALA A 90 9.88 -3.89 -6.21
CA ALA A 90 10.98 -2.97 -6.38
C ALA A 90 12.31 -3.60 -5.94
N VAL A 91 13.36 -3.35 -6.71
CA VAL A 91 14.74 -3.76 -6.40
C VAL A 91 15.69 -2.58 -6.61
N LYS A 92 16.82 -2.59 -5.90
CA LYS A 92 17.89 -1.61 -6.11
C LYS A 92 18.66 -1.93 -7.37
N HIS A 93 19.01 -0.88 -8.09
CA HIS A 93 19.85 -0.93 -9.30
C HIS A 93 20.99 0.08 -9.21
N LEU A 94 22.19 -0.36 -9.61
CA LEU A 94 23.35 0.51 -9.76
C LEU A 94 23.39 1.02 -11.20
N PHE A 95 23.15 2.31 -11.39
CA PHE A 95 23.22 2.94 -12.70
C PHE A 95 24.66 3.18 -13.16
N MET A 96 24.87 3.41 -14.44
CA MET A 96 26.19 3.61 -15.05
C MET A 96 26.93 4.85 -14.52
N ASP A 97 26.22 5.84 -14.02
CA ASP A 97 26.76 7.05 -13.39
C ASP A 97 27.07 6.85 -11.90
N MET A 98 27.02 5.61 -11.41
CA MET A 98 27.26 5.20 -10.03
C MET A 98 26.16 5.64 -9.05
N THR A 99 25.03 6.17 -9.50
CA THR A 99 23.87 6.39 -8.64
C THR A 99 23.16 5.08 -8.34
N ILE A 100 22.53 4.98 -7.16
CA ILE A 100 21.73 3.83 -6.76
C ILE A 100 20.27 4.26 -6.71
N GLY A 101 19.40 3.49 -7.33
CA GLY A 101 17.97 3.80 -7.37
C GLY A 101 17.12 2.58 -7.69
N ILE A 102 15.90 2.81 -8.15
CA ILE A 102 14.98 1.77 -8.61
C ILE A 102 14.90 1.84 -10.13
N ARG A 103 15.25 0.75 -10.80
CA ARG A 103 14.97 0.56 -12.22
C ARG A 103 13.62 -0.14 -12.35
N HIS A 104 12.73 0.44 -13.15
CA HIS A 104 11.39 -0.09 -13.33
C HIS A 104 10.99 -0.12 -14.80
N GLU A 105 10.49 -1.27 -15.27
CA GLU A 105 10.24 -1.51 -16.70
C GLU A 105 8.75 -1.68 -17.02
N ASP A 106 7.94 -2.02 -16.02
CA ASP A 106 6.53 -2.34 -16.22
C ASP A 106 5.61 -1.49 -15.34
N LEU A 107 4.88 -0.58 -15.98
CA LEU A 107 3.96 0.34 -15.29
C LEU A 107 2.76 -0.33 -14.64
N GLU A 108 2.49 -1.60 -14.94
CA GLU A 108 1.45 -2.35 -14.23
C GLU A 108 1.80 -2.56 -12.74
N TYR A 109 3.08 -2.51 -12.39
CA TYR A 109 3.53 -2.63 -11.01
C TYR A 109 3.72 -1.28 -10.31
N LEU A 110 3.44 -0.17 -10.97
CA LEU A 110 3.61 1.17 -10.42
C LEU A 110 2.28 1.92 -10.32
N LYS A 111 2.03 2.55 -9.17
CA LYS A 111 0.88 3.41 -8.93
C LYS A 111 1.27 4.65 -8.16
N ILE A 112 0.76 5.82 -8.58
CA ILE A 112 0.93 7.07 -7.86
C ILE A 112 -0.41 7.45 -7.21
N PHE A 113 -0.38 7.67 -5.89
CA PHE A 113 -1.52 8.11 -5.11
C PHE A 113 -1.45 9.62 -4.82
N PRO A 114 -2.58 10.34 -4.88
CA PRO A 114 -2.63 11.79 -4.63
C PRO A 114 -2.70 12.10 -3.12
N ILE A 115 -1.72 11.62 -2.38
CA ILE A 115 -1.57 11.76 -0.93
C ILE A 115 -0.08 11.73 -0.60
N SER A 116 0.37 12.49 0.41
CA SER A 116 1.75 12.43 0.91
C SER A 116 2.05 11.08 1.57
N LEU A 117 3.31 10.73 1.68
CA LEU A 117 3.71 9.49 2.37
C LEU A 117 3.31 9.52 3.83
N ASP A 118 3.54 10.63 4.53
CA ASP A 118 3.18 10.78 5.94
C ASP A 118 1.68 10.64 6.16
N ASP A 119 0.86 11.30 5.34
CA ASP A 119 -0.61 11.18 5.43
C ASP A 119 -1.07 9.75 5.10
N MET A 120 -0.43 9.08 4.14
CA MET A 120 -0.75 7.69 3.78
C MET A 120 -0.45 6.72 4.92
N ILE A 121 0.68 6.88 5.60
CA ILE A 121 1.05 6.08 6.78
C ILE A 121 0.12 6.38 7.94
N GLN A 122 -0.15 7.65 8.22
CA GLN A 122 -1.11 8.03 9.26
C GLN A 122 -2.51 7.46 9.00
N LEU A 123 -2.96 7.50 7.75
CA LEU A 123 -4.24 6.92 7.34
C LEU A 123 -4.27 5.39 7.53
N SER A 124 -3.14 4.72 7.27
CA SER A 124 -2.98 3.29 7.58
C SER A 124 -3.21 3.01 9.08
N ASP A 125 -2.62 3.79 9.98
CA ASP A 125 -2.80 3.63 11.42
C ASP A 125 -4.26 3.85 11.87
N ILE A 126 -4.91 4.84 11.28
CA ILE A 126 -6.34 5.10 11.53
C ILE A 126 -7.18 3.90 11.05
N ILE A 127 -6.87 3.35 9.88
CA ILE A 127 -7.55 2.15 9.35
C ILE A 127 -7.31 0.96 10.29
N GLN A 128 -6.07 0.71 10.71
CA GLN A 128 -5.77 -0.38 11.67
C GLN A 128 -6.60 -0.23 12.97
N THR A 129 -6.68 0.99 13.50
CA THR A 129 -7.41 1.26 14.74
C THR A 129 -8.91 0.98 14.65
N HIS A 130 -9.53 1.30 13.50
CA HIS A 130 -10.99 1.31 13.36
C HIS A 130 -11.56 0.12 12.58
N ALA A 131 -10.79 -0.46 11.67
CA ALA A 131 -11.24 -1.57 10.81
C ALA A 131 -10.88 -2.95 11.37
N THR A 132 -9.79 -3.06 12.17
CA THR A 132 -9.34 -4.32 12.73
C THR A 132 -10.28 -4.82 13.83
N LEU A 133 -10.56 -6.13 13.82
CA LEU A 133 -11.31 -6.81 14.87
C LEU A 133 -10.41 -7.07 16.08
N THR A 134 -10.85 -6.66 17.25
CA THR A 134 -10.23 -7.02 18.53
C THR A 134 -11.25 -7.78 19.35
N GLY A 135 -11.16 -9.11 19.40
CA GLY A 135 -12.11 -9.95 20.14
C GLY A 135 -13.57 -9.71 19.71
N GLU A 136 -13.89 -9.85 18.43
CA GLU A 136 -15.22 -9.63 17.84
C GLU A 136 -15.74 -8.17 17.86
N MET A 137 -14.97 -7.23 18.38
CA MET A 137 -15.34 -5.82 18.46
C MET A 137 -14.50 -4.98 17.49
N ARG A 138 -15.10 -3.92 16.98
CA ARG A 138 -14.42 -2.84 16.24
C ARG A 138 -14.59 -1.52 16.97
N THR A 139 -13.72 -0.57 16.62
CA THR A 139 -13.75 0.78 17.20
C THR A 139 -14.56 1.72 16.31
N CYS A 140 -15.54 2.39 16.87
CA CYS A 140 -16.34 3.39 16.15
C CYS A 140 -15.48 4.59 15.77
N HIS A 141 -15.39 4.92 14.49
CA HIS A 141 -14.61 6.07 14.00
C HIS A 141 -15.19 7.44 14.44
N GLY A 142 -16.46 7.50 14.90
CA GLY A 142 -17.04 8.74 15.36
C GLY A 142 -16.85 9.02 16.85
N CYS A 143 -16.79 8.00 17.71
CA CYS A 143 -16.76 8.19 19.18
C CYS A 143 -15.75 7.30 19.90
N ASN A 144 -14.96 6.53 19.20
CA ASN A 144 -13.94 5.60 19.70
C ASN A 144 -14.45 4.49 20.64
N LYS A 145 -15.77 4.30 20.78
CA LYS A 145 -16.32 3.18 21.55
C LYS A 145 -16.16 1.87 20.78
N LYS A 146 -15.78 0.82 21.49
CA LYS A 146 -15.73 -0.55 20.95
C LYS A 146 -17.10 -1.20 21.00
N SER A 147 -17.50 -1.88 19.93
CA SER A 147 -18.77 -2.63 19.86
C SER A 147 -18.71 -3.71 18.77
N ALA A 148 -19.45 -4.80 19.00
CA ALA A 148 -19.69 -5.82 17.97
C ALA A 148 -20.78 -5.39 16.96
N LYS A 149 -21.60 -4.39 17.31
CA LYS A 149 -22.74 -3.93 16.49
C LYS A 149 -22.47 -2.53 15.96
N LEU A 150 -21.62 -2.42 14.95
CA LEU A 150 -21.36 -1.16 14.26
C LEU A 150 -21.81 -1.24 12.80
N MET A 151 -22.21 -0.10 12.26
CA MET A 151 -22.56 0.04 10.84
C MET A 151 -21.32 0.40 10.04
N LYS A 152 -21.02 -0.38 8.99
CA LYS A 152 -19.91 -0.15 8.08
C LYS A 152 -20.22 0.99 7.11
N CYS A 153 -19.25 1.86 6.86
CA CYS A 153 -19.35 2.80 5.76
C CYS A 153 -19.28 2.04 4.41
N ALA A 154 -20.42 2.00 3.69
CA ALA A 154 -20.53 1.25 2.44
C ALA A 154 -19.60 1.74 1.33
N LYS A 155 -19.14 3.00 1.39
CA LYS A 155 -18.31 3.60 0.35
C LYS A 155 -16.81 3.35 0.57
N CYS A 156 -16.26 3.71 1.75
CA CYS A 156 -14.84 3.48 2.03
C CYS A 156 -14.55 2.01 2.42
N GLY A 157 -15.49 1.35 3.10
CA GLY A 157 -15.31 -0.04 3.53
C GLY A 157 -14.42 -0.24 4.78
N PHE A 158 -13.74 0.80 5.24
CA PHE A 158 -12.82 0.72 6.39
C PHE A 158 -13.45 1.14 7.71
N PHE A 159 -14.26 2.20 7.72
CA PHE A 159 -14.76 2.80 8.94
C PHE A 159 -16.12 2.27 9.36
N TRP A 160 -16.32 2.19 10.68
CA TRP A 160 -17.49 1.65 11.33
C TRP A 160 -18.06 2.65 12.36
N TYR A 161 -19.36 2.70 12.54
CA TYR A 161 -20.07 3.72 13.31
C TYR A 161 -21.18 3.13 14.18
N CYS A 162 -21.37 3.65 15.40
CA CYS A 162 -22.48 3.27 16.27
C CYS A 162 -23.85 3.73 15.74
N SER A 163 -23.88 4.89 15.09
CA SER A 163 -25.09 5.57 14.63
C SER A 163 -24.78 6.53 13.47
N GLN A 164 -25.83 7.08 12.87
CA GLN A 164 -25.71 8.15 11.88
C GLN A 164 -25.02 9.40 12.45
N ASN A 165 -25.27 9.74 13.73
CA ASN A 165 -24.60 10.86 14.39
C ASN A 165 -23.09 10.61 14.48
N CYS A 166 -22.67 9.38 14.82
CA CYS A 166 -21.25 9.01 14.81
C CYS A 166 -20.67 9.07 13.41
N GLN A 167 -21.42 8.67 12.39
CA GLN A 167 -21.00 8.77 10.99
C GLN A 167 -20.81 10.23 10.55
N LEU A 168 -21.75 11.11 10.92
CA LEU A 168 -21.66 12.54 10.66
C LEU A 168 -20.44 13.18 11.35
N ARG A 169 -20.22 12.79 12.62
CA ARG A 169 -19.05 13.23 13.39
C ARG A 169 -17.75 12.75 12.75
N GLY A 170 -17.64 11.47 12.43
CA GLY A 170 -16.48 10.91 11.72
C GLY A 170 -16.20 11.61 10.40
N TRP A 171 -17.26 11.98 9.68
CA TRP A 171 -17.18 12.71 8.43
C TRP A 171 -16.67 14.14 8.57
N LYS A 172 -17.13 14.87 9.57
CA LYS A 172 -16.86 16.32 9.74
C LYS A 172 -15.67 16.64 10.64
N GLU A 173 -15.40 15.76 11.64
CA GLU A 173 -14.48 16.07 12.73
C GLU A 173 -13.28 15.13 12.79
N ASN A 174 -13.38 13.90 12.24
CA ASN A 174 -12.33 12.89 12.34
C ASN A 174 -11.69 12.54 10.98
N GLY A 175 -11.64 13.47 10.06
CA GLY A 175 -10.85 13.36 8.81
C GLY A 175 -11.47 12.51 7.70
N HIS A 176 -12.60 11.80 7.91
CA HIS A 176 -13.13 10.90 6.89
C HIS A 176 -13.46 11.58 5.56
N LYS A 177 -13.87 12.86 5.60
CA LYS A 177 -14.19 13.63 4.40
C LYS A 177 -12.94 13.96 3.58
N GLU A 178 -11.88 14.36 4.26
CA GLU A 178 -10.59 14.72 3.70
C GLU A 178 -9.97 13.52 2.98
N ASP A 179 -9.96 12.37 3.65
CA ASP A 179 -9.37 11.12 3.17
C ASP A 179 -10.27 10.33 2.21
N TYR A 180 -11.52 10.77 2.05
CA TYR A 180 -12.55 9.98 1.36
C TYR A 180 -12.17 9.61 -0.07
N LYS A 181 -11.49 10.50 -0.80
CA LYS A 181 -11.08 10.24 -2.17
C LYS A 181 -10.10 9.08 -2.26
N VAL A 182 -9.13 9.02 -1.34
CA VAL A 182 -8.13 7.93 -1.26
C VAL A 182 -8.77 6.66 -0.71
N LEU A 183 -9.54 6.76 0.37
CA LEU A 183 -10.22 5.63 1.01
C LEU A 183 -11.18 4.86 0.09
N ARG A 184 -11.72 5.50 -0.94
CA ARG A 184 -12.61 4.84 -1.92
C ARG A 184 -11.88 4.29 -3.13
N ASP A 185 -10.61 4.61 -3.32
CA ASP A 185 -9.81 4.09 -4.43
C ASP A 185 -9.62 2.57 -4.29
N GLY A 186 -9.93 1.83 -5.36
CA GLY A 186 -9.86 0.37 -5.36
C GLY A 186 -8.44 -0.15 -5.18
N ASN A 187 -7.43 0.53 -5.73
CA ASN A 187 -6.04 0.15 -5.58
C ASN A 187 -5.56 0.40 -4.14
N PHE A 188 -5.94 1.53 -3.54
CA PHE A 188 -5.64 1.80 -2.14
C PHE A 188 -6.24 0.73 -1.22
N LYS A 189 -7.52 0.38 -1.42
CA LYS A 189 -8.16 -0.71 -0.67
C LYS A 189 -7.47 -2.05 -0.88
N GLY A 190 -7.05 -2.31 -2.11
CA GLY A 190 -6.35 -3.54 -2.49
C GLY A 190 -5.08 -3.76 -1.68
N LEU A 191 -4.29 -2.70 -1.41
CA LEU A 191 -3.07 -2.79 -0.59
C LEU A 191 -3.33 -3.40 0.80
N PHE A 192 -4.48 -3.15 1.40
CA PHE A 192 -4.84 -3.70 2.71
C PHE A 192 -5.41 -5.12 2.66
N SER A 193 -5.74 -5.62 1.48
CA SER A 193 -6.45 -6.89 1.30
C SER A 193 -5.59 -7.99 0.69
N ILE A 194 -4.37 -7.68 0.27
CA ILE A 194 -3.43 -8.65 -0.30
C ILE A 194 -3.02 -9.63 0.80
N LYS A 195 -2.91 -10.90 0.44
CA LYS A 195 -2.32 -11.95 1.26
C LYS A 195 -0.81 -11.95 1.05
N TRP A 196 -0.13 -11.11 1.76
CA TRP A 196 1.27 -10.78 1.54
C TRP A 196 2.22 -11.97 1.66
N ASP A 197 1.91 -12.92 2.53
CA ASP A 197 2.72 -14.13 2.78
C ASP A 197 2.41 -15.29 1.81
N GLU A 198 1.38 -15.14 0.96
CA GLU A 198 0.95 -16.17 0.02
C GLU A 198 1.30 -15.74 -1.42
N PHE A 199 2.44 -16.18 -1.93
CA PHE A 199 2.80 -15.91 -3.32
C PHE A 199 2.30 -17.02 -4.23
N HIS A 200 1.36 -16.71 -5.11
CA HIS A 200 0.90 -17.60 -6.19
C HIS A 200 1.30 -17.07 -7.57
N ASN A 201 1.16 -15.78 -7.77
CA ASN A 201 1.53 -15.07 -9.01
C ASN A 201 1.87 -13.61 -8.68
N HIS A 202 2.57 -12.94 -9.57
CA HIS A 202 2.79 -11.50 -9.45
C HIS A 202 1.45 -10.74 -9.44
N ILE A 203 1.36 -9.75 -8.56
CA ILE A 203 0.20 -8.87 -8.42
C ILE A 203 0.54 -7.55 -9.10
N SER A 204 -0.35 -7.06 -9.96
CA SER A 204 -0.21 -5.78 -10.65
C SER A 204 -1.45 -4.90 -10.45
N PHE A 205 -1.33 -3.62 -10.76
CA PHE A 205 -2.46 -2.70 -10.79
C PHE A 205 -3.28 -2.87 -12.07
N PRO A 206 -4.62 -2.72 -12.02
CA PRO A 206 -5.42 -2.37 -10.86
C PRO A 206 -5.64 -3.54 -9.89
N LEU A 207 -5.49 -3.27 -8.60
CA LEU A 207 -5.75 -4.26 -7.57
C LEU A 207 -7.24 -4.59 -7.48
N ARG A 208 -7.55 -5.87 -7.43
CA ARG A 208 -8.93 -6.35 -7.20
C ARG A 208 -9.11 -6.61 -5.72
N VAL A 209 -10.05 -5.91 -5.10
CA VAL A 209 -10.50 -6.23 -3.74
C VAL A 209 -11.35 -7.49 -3.85
N ALA A 210 -10.98 -8.56 -3.15
CA ALA A 210 -11.85 -9.72 -3.01
C ALA A 210 -13.17 -9.28 -2.34
N GLU A 211 -14.31 -9.54 -3.00
CA GLU A 211 -15.64 -9.24 -2.48
C GLU A 211 -16.02 -10.14 -1.28
#